data_23d9b06fbe947447de174500e2fcc66c
#
_entry.id   23d9b06fbe947447de174500e2fcc66c
#
_cell.length_a   1.000
_cell.length_b   1.000
_cell.length_c   1.000
_cell.angle_alpha   90.00
_cell.angle_beta   90.00
_cell.angle_gamma   90.00
#
_symmetry.space_group_name_H-M   'P 1'
#
loop_
_entity.id
_entity.type
_entity.pdbx_description
1 polymer ?
#
loop_
_entity_poly.entity_id
_entity_poly.type
_entity_poly.pdbx_seq_one_letter_code
_entity_poly.pdbx_strand_id
1 'polypeptide(L)'
;MDFDKEKLISFIKRLNEPKILVVGDLAIDEMIYGDTERISREAPVLILAHTRTKLILGAASNAAHNVSTLNNGKVKVVGVCGDDYQSLQLKETFKEGNVNCDYLITDPFRKTTTKTRISGSISTSITQQIVRIDRQTKEPLSSQSEQLVLENIEKAIKDVDAVILSDYHIGTLTPAVIKGTIALANTHNKIIIVDAQKDLENYKNITSMTPNLPDTQKSVGFFIKTDDDLKKAGDKLLKETNAKSVLITCGADGMFVTEPNGKYTKIPFPV
;
A
#
# COMPACT_ATOMS: atom_id res chain seq x y z
N MET A 1 15.42 25.35 7.21
CA MET A 1 14.05 25.71 6.77
C MET A 1 13.27 26.15 8.00
N ASP A 2 12.78 27.37 8.02
CA ASP A 2 11.82 27.77 9.03
C ASP A 2 10.45 27.18 8.66
N PHE A 3 10.05 26.14 9.36
CA PHE A 3 8.72 25.58 9.23
C PHE A 3 7.76 26.38 10.11
N ASP A 4 6.67 26.83 9.55
CA ASP A 4 5.56 27.39 10.31
C ASP A 4 4.93 26.29 11.18
N LYS A 5 5.37 26.21 12.43
CA LYS A 5 4.97 25.17 13.38
C LYS A 5 3.46 25.20 13.64
N GLU A 6 2.84 26.39 13.69
CA GLU A 6 1.41 26.54 13.96
C GLU A 6 0.59 25.99 12.78
N LYS A 7 1.03 26.27 11.56
CA LYS A 7 0.42 25.73 10.34
C LYS A 7 0.55 24.21 10.28
N LEU A 8 1.69 23.64 10.61
CA LEU A 8 1.86 22.18 10.67
C LEU A 8 0.95 21.53 11.72
N ILE A 9 0.85 22.13 12.91
CA ILE A 9 -0.07 21.67 13.95
C ILE A 9 -1.52 21.73 13.47
N SER A 10 -1.89 22.79 12.75
CA SER A 10 -3.24 22.91 12.19
C SER A 10 -3.57 21.79 11.18
N PHE A 11 -2.62 21.42 10.32
CA PHE A 11 -2.79 20.29 9.40
C PHE A 11 -2.95 18.96 10.14
N ILE A 12 -2.13 18.71 11.17
CA ILE A 12 -2.22 17.47 11.97
C ILE A 12 -3.59 17.36 12.63
N LYS A 13 -4.13 18.47 13.19
CA LYS A 13 -5.46 18.48 13.81
C LYS A 13 -6.61 18.21 12.84
N ARG A 14 -6.37 18.41 11.53
CA ARG A 14 -7.35 18.20 10.46
C ARG A 14 -7.19 16.85 9.73
N LEU A 15 -6.27 15.99 10.13
CA LEU A 15 -6.09 14.67 9.54
C LEU A 15 -7.34 13.78 9.64
N ASN A 16 -8.22 14.06 10.58
CA ASN A 16 -9.49 13.37 10.76
C ASN A 16 -10.62 13.85 9.84
N GLU A 17 -10.42 14.91 9.02
CA GLU A 17 -11.45 15.46 8.16
C GLU A 17 -11.64 14.69 6.85
N PRO A 18 -10.56 14.37 6.07
CA PRO A 18 -10.70 13.89 4.72
C PRO A 18 -11.26 12.44 4.66
N LYS A 19 -12.12 12.22 3.68
CA LYS A 19 -12.64 10.91 3.30
C LYS A 19 -11.76 10.34 2.19
N ILE A 20 -11.26 9.12 2.37
CA ILE A 20 -10.27 8.54 1.47
C ILE A 20 -10.81 7.24 0.86
N LEU A 21 -10.56 7.05 -0.44
CA LEU A 21 -10.72 5.78 -1.13
C LEU A 21 -9.34 5.17 -1.36
N VAL A 22 -9.11 3.96 -0.86
CA VAL A 22 -7.92 3.18 -1.17
C VAL A 22 -8.28 2.12 -2.21
N VAL A 23 -7.58 2.11 -3.31
CA VAL A 23 -7.73 1.11 -4.39
C VAL A 23 -6.40 0.38 -4.53
N GLY A 24 -6.41 -0.94 -4.47
CA GLY A 24 -5.14 -1.65 -4.63
C GLY A 24 -5.16 -3.12 -4.26
N ASP A 25 -3.95 -3.64 -4.14
CA ASP A 25 -3.68 -5.04 -3.84
C ASP A 25 -3.92 -5.34 -2.36
N LEU A 26 -4.94 -6.12 -2.08
CA LEU A 26 -5.31 -6.49 -0.71
C LEU A 26 -4.53 -7.71 -0.25
N ALA A 27 -4.13 -7.72 1.02
CA ALA A 27 -3.47 -8.86 1.63
C ALA A 27 -3.75 -8.94 3.14
N ILE A 28 -3.57 -10.14 3.69
CA ILE A 28 -3.46 -10.42 5.12
C ILE A 28 -2.04 -10.89 5.43
N ASP A 29 -1.45 -10.33 6.45
CA ASP A 29 -0.27 -10.85 7.12
C ASP A 29 -0.74 -11.70 8.31
N GLU A 30 -0.59 -13.02 8.21
CA GLU A 30 -0.91 -13.98 9.26
C GLU A 30 0.37 -14.31 10.04
N MET A 31 0.41 -13.91 11.30
CA MET A 31 1.56 -14.10 12.17
C MET A 31 1.27 -15.25 13.12
N ILE A 32 1.89 -16.41 12.90
CA ILE A 32 1.79 -17.60 13.76
C ILE A 32 3.00 -17.65 14.68
N TYR A 33 2.76 -17.70 15.97
CA TYR A 33 3.79 -17.80 16.99
C TYR A 33 3.70 -19.15 17.70
N GLY A 34 4.86 -19.71 18.00
CA GLY A 34 4.96 -20.94 18.78
C GLY A 34 6.27 -21.01 19.56
N ASP A 35 6.23 -21.82 20.62
CA ASP A 35 7.42 -22.14 21.40
C ASP A 35 8.13 -23.33 20.76
N THR A 36 9.46 -23.24 20.64
CA THR A 36 10.26 -24.33 20.08
C THR A 36 10.38 -25.44 21.11
N GLU A 37 9.83 -26.62 20.81
CA GLU A 37 9.87 -27.78 21.70
C GLU A 37 11.05 -28.70 21.41
N ARG A 38 11.12 -29.23 20.17
CA ARG A 38 12.09 -30.25 19.78
C ARG A 38 12.24 -30.33 18.26
N ILE A 39 13.22 -31.06 17.81
CA ILE A 39 13.32 -31.50 16.41
C ILE A 39 12.40 -32.72 16.21
N SER A 40 11.70 -32.76 15.07
CA SER A 40 10.85 -33.90 14.70
C SER A 40 11.66 -35.18 14.60
N ARG A 41 11.01 -36.32 14.87
CA ARG A 41 11.59 -37.63 14.65
C ARG A 41 11.47 -38.11 13.20
N GLU A 42 10.59 -37.49 12.42
CA GLU A 42 10.29 -37.84 11.02
C GLU A 42 11.20 -37.11 10.02
N ALA A 43 11.65 -35.91 10.37
CA ALA A 43 12.51 -35.10 9.52
C ALA A 43 13.27 -34.06 10.38
N PRO A 44 14.39 -33.47 9.91
CA PRO A 44 15.17 -32.49 10.64
C PRO A 44 14.48 -31.12 10.61
N VAL A 45 13.25 -31.04 11.13
CA VAL A 45 12.43 -29.83 11.21
C VAL A 45 12.06 -29.54 12.66
N LEU A 46 11.93 -28.25 12.98
CA LEU A 46 11.48 -27.80 14.30
C LEU A 46 10.00 -28.09 14.50
N ILE A 47 9.65 -28.57 15.67
CA ILE A 47 8.26 -28.63 16.15
C ILE A 47 8.03 -27.39 17.03
N LEU A 48 6.99 -26.65 16.68
CA LEU A 48 6.53 -25.49 17.42
C LEU A 48 5.19 -25.79 18.09
N ALA A 49 5.13 -25.58 19.39
CA ALA A 49 3.85 -25.58 20.11
C ALA A 49 3.18 -24.20 19.83
N HIS A 50 2.06 -24.22 19.13
CA HIS A 50 1.32 -22.99 18.82
C HIS A 50 0.91 -22.24 20.08
N THR A 51 1.23 -20.96 20.15
CA THR A 51 0.86 -20.08 21.29
C THR A 51 -0.21 -19.07 20.90
N ARG A 52 -0.08 -18.44 19.73
CA ARG A 52 -1.05 -17.45 19.23
C ARG A 52 -0.94 -17.25 17.72
N THR A 53 -2.05 -16.81 17.13
CA THR A 53 -2.10 -16.27 15.76
C THR A 53 -2.59 -14.83 15.81
N LYS A 54 -1.94 -13.96 15.05
CA LYS A 54 -2.35 -12.56 14.86
C LYS A 54 -2.56 -12.30 13.38
N LEU A 55 -3.71 -11.74 13.02
CA LEU A 55 -4.00 -11.26 11.68
C LEU A 55 -3.74 -9.76 11.62
N ILE A 56 -3.07 -9.32 10.57
CA ILE A 56 -2.73 -7.91 10.33
C ILE A 56 -3.06 -7.61 8.87
N LEU A 57 -3.68 -6.46 8.64
CA LEU A 57 -3.89 -5.97 7.28
C LEU A 57 -2.55 -5.68 6.60
N GLY A 58 -2.30 -6.27 5.43
CA GLY A 58 -1.07 -6.14 4.65
C GLY A 58 -1.30 -5.40 3.32
N ALA A 59 -0.24 -5.00 2.64
CA ALA A 59 -0.27 -4.31 1.35
C ALA A 59 -1.23 -3.10 1.37
N ALA A 60 -2.09 -2.93 0.36
CA ALA A 60 -3.09 -1.85 0.31
C ALA A 60 -4.07 -1.89 1.50
N SER A 61 -4.33 -3.07 2.06
CA SER A 61 -5.16 -3.20 3.27
C SER A 61 -4.52 -2.50 4.47
N ASN A 62 -3.19 -2.57 4.61
CA ASN A 62 -2.46 -1.84 5.64
C ASN A 62 -2.50 -0.33 5.41
N ALA A 63 -2.38 0.12 4.15
CA ALA A 63 -2.55 1.54 3.83
C ALA A 63 -3.93 2.05 4.24
N ALA A 64 -5.00 1.29 3.94
CA ALA A 64 -6.36 1.63 4.35
C ALA A 64 -6.52 1.68 5.88
N HIS A 65 -5.91 0.75 6.62
CA HIS A 65 -5.94 0.74 8.08
C HIS A 65 -5.19 1.93 8.69
N ASN A 66 -4.02 2.27 8.14
CA ASN A 66 -3.28 3.46 8.59
C ASN A 66 -4.08 4.75 8.36
N VAL A 67 -4.73 4.87 7.20
CA VAL A 67 -5.64 5.99 6.91
C VAL A 67 -6.82 6.01 7.89
N SER A 68 -7.44 4.85 8.17
CA SER A 68 -8.53 4.72 9.13
C SER A 68 -8.14 5.24 10.51
N THR A 69 -6.94 4.91 10.97
CA THR A 69 -6.41 5.36 12.25
C THR A 69 -6.23 6.89 12.30
N LEU A 70 -5.83 7.50 11.18
CA LEU A 70 -5.60 8.95 11.08
C LEU A 70 -6.89 9.75 10.91
N ASN A 71 -7.85 9.22 10.11
CA ASN A 71 -9.07 9.95 9.75
C ASN A 71 -10.34 9.45 10.45
N ASN A 72 -10.17 8.66 11.50
CA ASN A 72 -11.27 8.17 12.32
C ASN A 72 -12.29 7.32 11.54
N GLY A 73 -11.80 6.42 10.70
CA GLY A 73 -12.61 5.47 9.93
C GLY A 73 -13.24 6.03 8.66
N LYS A 74 -12.90 7.23 8.22
CA LYS A 74 -13.44 7.80 6.97
C LYS A 74 -12.69 7.27 5.74
N VAL A 75 -12.58 5.96 5.64
CA VAL A 75 -11.89 5.27 4.56
C VAL A 75 -12.74 4.16 3.98
N LYS A 76 -12.73 4.08 2.65
CA LYS A 76 -13.29 2.99 1.86
C LYS A 76 -12.16 2.26 1.16
N VAL A 77 -12.34 0.96 0.93
CA VAL A 77 -11.38 0.16 0.18
C VAL A 77 -12.06 -0.53 -1.00
N VAL A 78 -11.39 -0.50 -2.16
CA VAL A 78 -11.73 -1.28 -3.35
C VAL A 78 -10.54 -2.17 -3.70
N GLY A 79 -10.81 -3.43 -3.89
CA GLY A 79 -9.82 -4.42 -4.29
C GLY A 79 -10.46 -5.79 -4.44
N VAL A 80 -9.66 -6.80 -4.74
CA VAL A 80 -10.14 -8.14 -5.04
C VAL A 80 -9.61 -9.12 -3.99
N CYS A 81 -10.51 -9.99 -3.52
CA CYS A 81 -10.19 -11.15 -2.68
C CYS A 81 -10.73 -12.43 -3.31
N GLY A 82 -10.31 -13.58 -2.82
CA GLY A 82 -10.83 -14.88 -3.23
C GLY A 82 -12.19 -15.19 -2.59
N ASP A 83 -12.77 -16.32 -3.02
CA ASP A 83 -13.90 -16.97 -2.34
C ASP A 83 -13.35 -18.07 -1.42
N ASP A 84 -12.68 -17.68 -0.36
CA ASP A 84 -11.96 -18.55 0.56
C ASP A 84 -12.08 -18.09 2.01
N TYR A 85 -11.63 -18.94 2.94
CA TYR A 85 -11.63 -18.62 4.37
C TYR A 85 -10.86 -17.33 4.69
N GLN A 86 -9.77 -17.08 3.99
CA GLN A 86 -8.95 -15.89 4.20
C GLN A 86 -9.68 -14.60 3.81
N SER A 87 -10.62 -14.67 2.86
CA SER A 87 -11.46 -13.50 2.53
C SER A 87 -12.40 -13.10 3.67
N LEU A 88 -12.90 -14.07 4.42
CA LEU A 88 -13.72 -13.82 5.62
C LEU A 88 -12.88 -13.14 6.71
N GLN A 89 -11.67 -13.65 6.93
CA GLN A 89 -10.72 -13.07 7.88
C GLN A 89 -10.33 -11.64 7.48
N LEU A 90 -10.09 -11.38 6.19
CA LEU A 90 -9.79 -10.05 5.66
C LEU A 90 -10.92 -9.06 5.95
N LYS A 91 -12.16 -9.46 5.65
CA LYS A 91 -13.35 -8.62 5.88
C LYS A 91 -13.57 -8.34 7.38
N GLU A 92 -13.32 -9.33 8.23
CA GLU A 92 -13.42 -9.15 9.69
C GLU A 92 -12.34 -8.19 10.21
N THR A 93 -11.09 -8.38 9.79
CA THR A 93 -9.98 -7.49 10.17
C THR A 93 -10.19 -6.06 9.66
N PHE A 94 -10.81 -5.86 8.49
CA PHE A 94 -11.23 -4.53 8.04
C PHE A 94 -12.25 -3.89 8.95
N LYS A 95 -13.25 -4.65 9.40
CA LYS A 95 -14.27 -4.15 10.36
C LYS A 95 -13.65 -3.75 11.70
N GLU A 96 -12.76 -4.58 12.23
CA GLU A 96 -12.00 -4.27 13.45
C GLU A 96 -11.15 -3.01 13.29
N GLY A 97 -10.56 -2.82 12.10
CA GLY A 97 -9.79 -1.63 11.73
C GLY A 97 -10.63 -0.40 11.36
N ASN A 98 -11.96 -0.47 11.50
CA ASN A 98 -12.90 0.59 11.12
C ASN A 98 -12.71 1.06 9.64
N VAL A 99 -12.53 0.11 8.73
CA VAL A 99 -12.40 0.32 7.28
C VAL A 99 -13.66 -0.17 6.58
N ASN A 100 -14.30 0.70 5.80
CA ASN A 100 -15.44 0.28 4.97
C ASN A 100 -14.97 -0.57 3.80
N CYS A 101 -15.36 -1.84 3.80
CA CYS A 101 -15.00 -2.85 2.82
C CYS A 101 -16.21 -3.34 1.97
N ASP A 102 -17.30 -2.56 1.88
CA ASP A 102 -18.50 -2.92 1.11
C ASP A 102 -18.25 -2.99 -0.40
N TYR A 103 -17.16 -2.40 -0.86
CA TYR A 103 -16.78 -2.34 -2.27
C TYR A 103 -15.75 -3.39 -2.69
N LEU A 104 -15.53 -4.42 -1.87
CA LEU A 104 -14.66 -5.53 -2.22
C LEU A 104 -15.31 -6.42 -3.29
N ILE A 105 -14.47 -6.90 -4.21
CA ILE A 105 -14.86 -7.86 -5.22
C ILE A 105 -14.39 -9.24 -4.77
N THR A 106 -15.29 -10.21 -4.77
CA THR A 106 -14.95 -11.62 -4.55
C THR A 106 -14.81 -12.30 -5.91
N ASP A 107 -13.61 -12.81 -6.21
CA ASP A 107 -13.30 -13.54 -7.44
C ASP A 107 -13.01 -15.01 -7.08
N PRO A 108 -13.89 -15.97 -7.45
CA PRO A 108 -13.74 -17.37 -7.05
C PRO A 108 -12.54 -18.07 -7.69
N PHE A 109 -11.93 -17.47 -8.72
CA PHE A 109 -10.76 -18.02 -9.40
C PHE A 109 -9.44 -17.52 -8.79
N ARG A 110 -9.52 -16.65 -7.79
CA ARG A 110 -8.35 -16.11 -7.11
C ARG A 110 -8.27 -16.58 -5.66
N LYS A 111 -7.05 -16.57 -5.14
CA LYS A 111 -6.79 -16.75 -3.71
C LYS A 111 -6.71 -15.37 -3.05
N THR A 112 -7.29 -15.21 -1.89
CA THR A 112 -7.02 -14.05 -1.04
C THR A 112 -5.55 -14.04 -0.67
N THR A 113 -4.85 -12.97 -1.03
CA THR A 113 -3.41 -12.88 -0.77
C THR A 113 -3.15 -12.92 0.72
N THR A 114 -2.40 -13.94 1.14
CA THR A 114 -2.05 -14.17 2.54
C THR A 114 -0.55 -14.46 2.65
N LYS A 115 0.10 -13.72 3.54
CA LYS A 115 1.53 -13.93 3.85
C LYS A 115 1.62 -14.48 5.29
N THR A 116 1.67 -15.81 5.40
CA THR A 116 1.79 -16.49 6.69
C THR A 116 3.24 -16.50 7.13
N ARG A 117 3.54 -15.85 8.26
CA ARG A 117 4.87 -15.85 8.89
C ARG A 117 4.83 -16.69 10.14
N ILE A 118 5.61 -17.76 10.16
CA ILE A 118 5.74 -18.65 11.32
C ILE A 118 6.99 -18.27 12.07
N SER A 119 6.84 -17.92 13.34
CA SER A 119 7.90 -17.49 14.23
C SER A 119 7.96 -18.37 15.46
N GLY A 120 9.17 -18.74 15.82
CA GLY A 120 9.46 -19.52 17.03
C GLY A 120 10.22 -18.72 18.06
N SER A 121 9.98 -19.00 19.34
CA SER A 121 10.74 -18.50 20.46
C SER A 121 11.27 -19.63 21.32
N ILE A 122 12.43 -19.40 21.96
CA ILE A 122 13.03 -20.32 22.92
C ILE A 122 12.98 -19.62 24.28
N SER A 123 12.16 -20.15 25.18
CA SER A 123 11.93 -19.76 26.58
C SER A 123 11.89 -18.26 26.91
N THR A 124 12.96 -17.51 26.89
CA THR A 124 13.01 -16.09 27.28
C THR A 124 13.66 -15.20 26.24
N SER A 125 13.96 -15.75 25.08
CA SER A 125 14.78 -15.08 24.08
C SER A 125 14.03 -14.74 22.81
N ILE A 126 14.72 -14.15 21.92
CA ILE A 126 14.32 -13.52 20.67
C ILE A 126 13.33 -14.42 19.86
N THR A 127 12.16 -13.89 19.57
CA THR A 127 11.24 -14.48 18.59
C THR A 127 11.84 -14.32 17.18
N GLN A 128 12.10 -15.42 16.50
CA GLN A 128 12.69 -15.41 15.16
C GLN A 128 11.69 -15.99 14.13
N GLN A 129 11.56 -15.32 12.98
CA GLN A 129 10.82 -15.88 11.87
C GLN A 129 11.57 -17.09 11.30
N ILE A 130 10.90 -18.22 11.19
CA ILE A 130 11.44 -19.49 10.69
C ILE A 130 11.11 -19.68 9.22
N VAL A 131 9.87 -19.43 8.83
CA VAL A 131 9.39 -19.62 7.45
C VAL A 131 8.29 -18.63 7.12
N ARG A 132 8.15 -18.30 5.83
CA ARG A 132 7.01 -17.56 5.28
C ARG A 132 6.35 -18.36 4.18
N ILE A 133 5.04 -18.46 4.23
CA ILE A 133 4.22 -19.12 3.21
C ILE A 133 3.36 -18.04 2.56
N ASP A 134 3.51 -17.87 1.25
CA ASP A 134 2.74 -16.90 0.47
C ASP A 134 1.63 -17.64 -0.31
N ARG A 135 0.37 -17.30 -0.03
CA ARG A 135 -0.79 -17.68 -0.84
C ARG A 135 -1.18 -16.48 -1.67
N GLN A 136 -1.10 -16.59 -2.97
CA GLN A 136 -1.49 -15.53 -3.89
C GLN A 136 -1.79 -16.10 -5.28
N THR A 137 -2.57 -15.37 -6.03
CA THR A 137 -2.77 -15.56 -7.48
C THR A 137 -1.95 -14.49 -8.19
N LYS A 138 -1.05 -14.89 -9.09
CA LYS A 138 -0.15 -13.97 -9.81
C LYS A 138 -0.70 -13.53 -11.16
N GLU A 139 -1.68 -14.25 -11.66
CA GLU A 139 -2.34 -13.94 -12.92
C GLU A 139 -3.07 -12.59 -12.82
N PRO A 140 -3.07 -11.76 -13.88
CA PRO A 140 -3.86 -10.54 -13.95
C PRO A 140 -5.33 -10.82 -13.69
N LEU A 141 -6.10 -9.79 -13.36
CA LEU A 141 -7.55 -9.87 -13.27
C LEU A 141 -8.15 -10.26 -14.63
N SER A 142 -9.26 -11.01 -14.61
CA SER A 142 -10.10 -11.18 -15.79
C SER A 142 -10.73 -9.83 -16.17
N SER A 143 -11.09 -9.66 -17.44
CA SER A 143 -11.80 -8.45 -17.90
C SER A 143 -13.11 -8.22 -17.13
N GLN A 144 -13.78 -9.29 -16.70
CA GLN A 144 -14.99 -9.18 -15.88
C GLN A 144 -14.66 -8.63 -14.49
N SER A 145 -13.61 -9.13 -13.84
CA SER A 145 -13.18 -8.63 -12.52
C SER A 145 -12.67 -7.19 -12.62
N GLU A 146 -11.94 -6.82 -13.69
CA GLU A 146 -11.54 -5.43 -13.95
C GLU A 146 -12.74 -4.49 -14.04
N GLN A 147 -13.77 -4.90 -14.78
CA GLN A 147 -14.99 -4.11 -14.91
C GLN A 147 -15.69 -3.91 -13.57
N LEU A 148 -15.84 -4.97 -12.77
CA LEU A 148 -16.43 -4.88 -11.43
C LEU A 148 -15.62 -3.96 -10.49
N VAL A 149 -14.28 -3.99 -10.58
CA VAL A 149 -13.42 -3.08 -9.83
C VAL A 149 -13.74 -1.63 -10.21
N LEU A 150 -13.80 -1.31 -11.51
CA LEU A 150 -14.08 0.04 -11.99
C LEU A 150 -15.48 0.51 -11.62
N GLU A 151 -16.50 -0.34 -11.71
CA GLU A 151 -17.87 -0.03 -11.27
C GLU A 151 -17.94 0.28 -9.77
N ASN A 152 -17.20 -0.47 -8.94
CA ASN A 152 -17.16 -0.21 -7.50
C ASN A 152 -16.38 1.05 -7.15
N ILE A 153 -15.31 1.36 -7.90
CA ILE A 153 -14.61 2.64 -7.78
C ILE A 153 -15.55 3.79 -8.11
N GLU A 154 -16.31 3.72 -9.21
CA GLU A 154 -17.25 4.75 -9.62
C GLU A 154 -18.34 5.02 -8.57
N LYS A 155 -18.81 3.97 -7.89
CA LYS A 155 -19.75 4.10 -6.77
C LYS A 155 -19.10 4.74 -5.55
N ALA A 156 -17.87 4.30 -5.21
CA ALA A 156 -17.17 4.70 -3.99
C ALA A 156 -16.60 6.11 -4.05
N ILE A 157 -16.22 6.61 -5.26
CA ILE A 157 -15.45 7.83 -5.44
C ILE A 157 -16.25 9.13 -5.22
N LYS A 158 -17.57 9.05 -5.32
CA LYS A 158 -18.45 10.24 -5.34
C LYS A 158 -18.35 11.09 -4.09
N ASP A 159 -18.21 10.46 -2.94
CA ASP A 159 -18.25 11.11 -1.62
C ASP A 159 -16.92 11.06 -0.87
N VAL A 160 -15.79 10.87 -1.58
CA VAL A 160 -14.44 10.95 -1.01
C VAL A 160 -13.71 12.19 -1.49
N ASP A 161 -12.66 12.60 -0.79
CA ASP A 161 -11.85 13.77 -1.11
C ASP A 161 -10.61 13.40 -1.92
N ALA A 162 -10.07 12.20 -1.68
CA ALA A 162 -8.89 11.69 -2.36
C ALA A 162 -8.94 10.19 -2.60
N VAL A 163 -8.15 9.76 -3.58
CA VAL A 163 -7.94 8.35 -3.96
C VAL A 163 -6.46 8.01 -3.77
N ILE A 164 -6.19 6.90 -3.11
CA ILE A 164 -4.86 6.29 -3.01
C ILE A 164 -4.84 5.04 -3.87
N LEU A 165 -3.93 4.98 -4.84
CA LEU A 165 -3.59 3.77 -5.57
C LEU A 165 -2.40 3.12 -4.88
N SER A 166 -2.57 1.90 -4.33
CA SER A 166 -1.53 1.18 -3.60
C SER A 166 -1.22 -0.14 -4.31
N ASP A 167 -0.11 -0.16 -5.07
CA ASP A 167 0.27 -1.23 -5.99
C ASP A 167 1.47 -2.04 -5.50
N TYR A 168 1.18 -3.28 -5.12
CA TYR A 168 2.17 -4.30 -4.75
C TYR A 168 2.41 -5.33 -5.86
N HIS A 169 1.87 -5.08 -7.06
CA HIS A 169 1.95 -5.98 -8.23
C HIS A 169 1.42 -7.39 -7.94
N ILE A 170 0.32 -7.47 -7.24
CA ILE A 170 -0.39 -8.73 -6.95
C ILE A 170 -1.56 -8.92 -7.94
N GLY A 171 -1.81 -7.95 -8.82
CA GLY A 171 -2.66 -8.09 -9.98
C GLY A 171 -4.00 -7.36 -9.93
N THR A 172 -4.33 -6.63 -8.87
CA THR A 172 -5.54 -5.79 -8.82
C THR A 172 -5.41 -4.55 -9.70
N LEU A 173 -4.26 -3.89 -9.64
CA LEU A 173 -4.00 -2.68 -10.41
C LEU A 173 -3.43 -3.02 -11.80
N THR A 174 -4.29 -3.58 -12.66
CA THR A 174 -3.96 -3.77 -14.08
C THR A 174 -3.88 -2.43 -14.81
N PRO A 175 -3.26 -2.35 -16.00
CA PRO A 175 -3.22 -1.12 -16.77
C PRO A 175 -4.61 -0.52 -17.04
N ALA A 176 -5.63 -1.35 -17.23
CA ALA A 176 -7.02 -0.91 -17.42
C ALA A 176 -7.58 -0.29 -16.14
N VAL A 177 -7.39 -0.95 -14.98
CA VAL A 177 -7.84 -0.46 -13.67
C VAL A 177 -7.11 0.85 -13.30
N ILE A 178 -5.79 0.93 -13.49
CA ILE A 178 -5.00 2.15 -13.24
C ILE A 178 -5.57 3.31 -14.06
N LYS A 179 -5.66 3.13 -15.39
CA LYS A 179 -6.15 4.17 -16.31
C LYS A 179 -7.57 4.59 -15.99
N GLY A 180 -8.47 3.62 -15.75
CA GLY A 180 -9.88 3.89 -15.43
C GLY A 180 -10.03 4.62 -14.11
N THR A 181 -9.31 4.22 -13.06
CA THR A 181 -9.34 4.87 -11.75
C THR A 181 -8.86 6.32 -11.83
N ILE A 182 -7.74 6.57 -12.53
CA ILE A 182 -7.21 7.92 -12.72
C ILE A 182 -8.19 8.80 -13.51
N ALA A 183 -8.81 8.25 -14.55
CA ALA A 183 -9.82 8.96 -15.34
C ALA A 183 -11.04 9.35 -14.48
N LEU A 184 -11.58 8.41 -13.71
CA LEU A 184 -12.70 8.65 -12.78
C LEU A 184 -12.34 9.72 -11.74
N ALA A 185 -11.16 9.60 -11.12
CA ALA A 185 -10.73 10.55 -10.11
C ALA A 185 -10.55 11.96 -10.68
N ASN A 186 -9.98 12.11 -11.87
CA ASN A 186 -9.86 13.40 -12.55
C ASN A 186 -11.23 13.98 -12.95
N THR A 187 -12.15 13.15 -13.45
CA THR A 187 -13.53 13.57 -13.78
C THR A 187 -14.26 14.14 -12.55
N HIS A 188 -14.02 13.53 -11.39
CA HIS A 188 -14.61 13.95 -10.12
C HIS A 188 -13.74 14.99 -9.36
N ASN A 189 -12.68 15.51 -9.97
CA ASN A 189 -11.74 16.47 -9.37
C ASN A 189 -11.15 16.00 -8.02
N LYS A 190 -10.85 14.69 -7.90
CA LYS A 190 -10.27 14.12 -6.69
C LYS A 190 -8.75 14.21 -6.68
N ILE A 191 -8.16 14.33 -5.51
CA ILE A 191 -6.72 14.17 -5.31
C ILE A 191 -6.36 12.71 -5.56
N ILE A 192 -5.26 12.44 -6.28
CA ILE A 192 -4.78 11.08 -6.57
C ILE A 192 -3.36 10.94 -6.06
N ILE A 193 -3.16 10.03 -5.13
CA ILE A 193 -1.85 9.66 -4.59
C ILE A 193 -1.53 8.23 -5.03
N VAL A 194 -0.30 8.00 -5.45
CA VAL A 194 0.17 6.68 -5.90
C VAL A 194 1.32 6.21 -5.04
N ASP A 195 1.18 5.01 -4.48
CA ASP A 195 2.24 4.24 -3.85
C ASP A 195 2.43 2.94 -4.65
N ALA A 196 3.45 2.91 -5.49
CA ALA A 196 3.74 1.79 -6.39
C ALA A 196 5.23 1.47 -6.39
N GLN A 197 5.56 0.17 -6.53
CA GLN A 197 6.94 -0.32 -6.42
C GLN A 197 7.70 -0.34 -7.77
N LYS A 198 6.98 -0.29 -8.89
CA LYS A 198 7.56 -0.30 -10.25
C LYS A 198 6.58 0.24 -11.28
N ASP A 199 7.03 0.34 -12.53
CA ASP A 199 6.24 0.79 -13.68
C ASP A 199 5.59 2.18 -13.42
N LEU A 200 6.33 3.06 -12.74
CA LEU A 200 5.84 4.36 -12.25
C LEU A 200 5.34 5.26 -13.38
N GLU A 201 5.86 5.11 -14.59
CA GLU A 201 5.47 5.83 -15.79
C GLU A 201 4.03 5.53 -16.27
N ASN A 202 3.41 4.46 -15.76
CA ASN A 202 2.03 4.12 -16.08
C ASN A 202 0.99 5.00 -15.38
N TYR A 203 1.38 5.66 -14.28
CA TYR A 203 0.50 6.50 -13.46
C TYR A 203 0.49 7.94 -13.96
N LYS A 204 -0.23 8.21 -15.05
CA LYS A 204 -0.25 9.54 -15.69
C LYS A 204 -1.38 10.42 -15.18
N ASN A 205 -1.12 11.74 -15.10
CA ASN A 205 -2.11 12.76 -14.69
C ASN A 205 -2.59 12.58 -13.23
N ILE A 206 -1.67 12.29 -12.34
CA ILE A 206 -1.90 12.13 -10.90
C ILE A 206 -1.53 13.39 -10.12
N THR A 207 -1.95 13.47 -8.87
CA THR A 207 -1.54 14.58 -7.99
C THR A 207 -0.13 14.36 -7.46
N SER A 208 0.16 13.18 -6.90
CA SER A 208 1.48 12.88 -6.36
C SER A 208 1.75 11.37 -6.36
N MET A 209 3.03 11.01 -6.26
CA MET A 209 3.47 9.64 -5.98
C MET A 209 4.54 9.64 -4.90
N THR A 210 4.68 8.47 -4.22
CA THR A 210 5.57 8.33 -3.05
C THR A 210 6.55 7.16 -3.18
N PRO A 211 7.31 7.03 -4.28
CA PRO A 211 8.24 5.93 -4.44
C PRO A 211 9.38 6.01 -3.43
N ASN A 212 9.92 4.85 -3.05
CA ASN A 212 11.17 4.79 -2.31
C ASN A 212 12.39 4.94 -3.24
N LEU A 213 13.57 5.16 -2.66
CA LEU A 213 14.80 5.36 -3.41
C LEU A 213 15.15 4.17 -4.34
N PRO A 214 15.10 2.89 -3.88
CA PRO A 214 15.35 1.74 -4.75
C PRO A 214 14.38 1.64 -5.94
N ASP A 215 13.10 1.86 -5.73
CA ASP A 215 12.08 1.78 -6.78
C ASP A 215 12.20 2.96 -7.75
N THR A 216 12.55 4.14 -7.25
CA THR A 216 12.88 5.31 -8.08
C THR A 216 14.06 5.00 -8.99
N GLN A 217 15.17 4.48 -8.46
CA GLN A 217 16.37 4.15 -9.26
C GLN A 217 16.05 3.16 -10.38
N LYS A 218 15.24 2.15 -10.12
CA LYS A 218 14.80 1.18 -11.13
C LYS A 218 13.99 1.84 -12.23
N SER A 219 13.03 2.69 -11.85
CA SER A 219 12.16 3.37 -12.82
C SER A 219 12.91 4.38 -13.67
N VAL A 220 13.79 5.19 -13.08
CA VAL A 220 14.55 6.21 -13.84
C VAL A 220 15.74 5.63 -14.61
N GLY A 221 16.21 4.42 -14.27
CA GLY A 221 17.27 3.72 -14.98
C GLY A 221 18.69 4.19 -14.65
N PHE A 222 18.88 4.90 -13.53
CA PHE A 222 20.21 5.32 -13.06
C PHE A 222 20.30 5.30 -11.52
N PHE A 223 21.54 5.19 -11.01
CA PHE A 223 21.80 5.25 -9.58
C PHE A 223 21.70 6.69 -9.05
N ILE A 224 21.07 6.84 -7.90
CA ILE A 224 20.92 8.10 -7.19
C ILE A 224 21.88 8.09 -5.99
N LYS A 225 22.86 8.99 -6.04
CA LYS A 225 23.91 9.12 -5.01
C LYS A 225 23.98 10.52 -4.41
N THR A 226 23.46 11.52 -5.10
CA THR A 226 23.53 12.92 -4.71
C THR A 226 22.14 13.57 -4.75
N ASP A 227 22.01 14.74 -4.12
CA ASP A 227 20.79 15.55 -4.21
C ASP A 227 20.49 16.00 -5.65
N ASP A 228 21.53 16.18 -6.50
CA ASP A 228 21.33 16.49 -7.92
C ASP A 228 20.78 15.29 -8.70
N ASP A 229 21.14 14.07 -8.33
CA ASP A 229 20.54 12.87 -8.91
C ASP A 229 19.07 12.72 -8.46
N LEU A 230 18.74 13.05 -7.21
CA LEU A 230 17.34 13.09 -6.74
C LEU A 230 16.50 14.09 -7.52
N LYS A 231 17.05 15.30 -7.82
CA LYS A 231 16.37 16.29 -8.66
C LYS A 231 16.10 15.73 -10.05
N LYS A 232 17.13 15.19 -10.72
CA LYS A 232 16.99 14.59 -12.05
C LYS A 232 15.97 13.48 -12.08
N ALA A 233 15.95 12.63 -11.03
CA ALA A 233 14.99 11.55 -10.91
C ALA A 233 13.56 12.08 -10.73
N GLY A 234 13.37 13.04 -9.83
CA GLY A 234 12.08 13.70 -9.62
C GLY A 234 11.54 14.39 -10.86
N ASP A 235 12.40 15.17 -11.57
CA ASP A 235 12.04 15.85 -12.80
C ASP A 235 11.66 14.85 -13.92
N LYS A 236 12.38 13.73 -14.02
CA LYS A 236 12.05 12.66 -14.98
C LYS A 236 10.69 12.09 -14.69
N LEU A 237 10.41 11.71 -13.43
CA LEU A 237 9.11 11.16 -13.04
C LEU A 237 7.97 12.17 -13.22
N LEU A 238 8.16 13.45 -12.88
CA LEU A 238 7.19 14.51 -13.14
C LEU A 238 6.84 14.61 -14.63
N LYS A 239 7.84 14.57 -15.49
CA LYS A 239 7.67 14.65 -16.95
C LYS A 239 6.93 13.41 -17.50
N GLU A 240 7.30 12.23 -17.04
CA GLU A 240 6.70 10.97 -17.52
C GLU A 240 5.28 10.77 -17.04
N THR A 241 4.97 11.22 -15.83
CA THR A 241 3.65 10.98 -15.20
C THR A 241 2.71 12.18 -15.26
N ASN A 242 3.20 13.37 -15.61
CA ASN A 242 2.45 14.62 -15.50
C ASN A 242 1.86 14.82 -14.09
N ALA A 243 2.61 14.41 -13.06
CA ALA A 243 2.24 14.58 -11.67
C ALA A 243 2.45 16.03 -11.21
N LYS A 244 1.68 16.48 -10.20
CA LYS A 244 1.86 17.80 -9.58
C LYS A 244 3.01 17.81 -8.55
N SER A 245 3.41 16.64 -8.05
CA SER A 245 4.60 16.47 -7.21
C SER A 245 5.06 15.02 -7.20
N VAL A 246 6.34 14.81 -6.89
CA VAL A 246 6.92 13.49 -6.60
C VAL A 246 7.64 13.59 -5.27
N LEU A 247 7.31 12.69 -4.34
CA LEU A 247 7.94 12.60 -3.03
C LEU A 247 8.75 11.30 -2.97
N ILE A 248 10.08 11.39 -3.04
CA ILE A 248 10.98 10.24 -2.96
C ILE A 248 11.34 10.02 -1.49
N THR A 249 11.05 8.83 -0.95
CA THR A 249 11.47 8.46 0.41
C THR A 249 12.88 7.88 0.39
N CYS A 250 13.77 8.43 1.23
CA CYS A 250 15.20 8.14 1.22
C CYS A 250 15.68 7.44 2.52
N GLY A 251 14.79 6.73 3.23
CA GLY A 251 15.13 6.04 4.47
C GLY A 251 15.65 7.01 5.55
N ALA A 252 16.82 6.73 6.09
CA ALA A 252 17.46 7.56 7.12
C ALA A 252 17.79 8.99 6.65
N ASP A 253 17.92 9.22 5.35
CA ASP A 253 18.21 10.55 4.78
C ASP A 253 16.93 11.42 4.66
N GLY A 254 15.77 10.90 5.06
CA GLY A 254 14.50 11.63 5.06
C GLY A 254 13.74 11.51 3.74
N MET A 255 13.25 12.62 3.22
CA MET A 255 12.40 12.66 2.02
C MET A 255 12.84 13.79 1.10
N PHE A 256 12.57 13.62 -0.19
CA PHE A 256 12.86 14.63 -1.21
C PHE A 256 11.60 14.85 -2.06
N VAL A 257 11.09 16.09 -2.05
CA VAL A 257 9.91 16.49 -2.81
C VAL A 257 10.35 17.31 -4.02
N THR A 258 9.89 16.92 -5.21
CA THR A 258 10.06 17.67 -6.46
C THR A 258 8.69 18.14 -6.93
N GLU A 259 8.60 19.42 -7.29
CA GLU A 259 7.41 20.05 -7.85
C GLU A 259 7.73 20.61 -9.27
N PRO A 260 6.73 20.87 -10.12
CA PRO A 260 6.94 21.53 -11.40
C PRO A 260 7.74 22.84 -11.24
N ASN A 261 8.41 23.26 -12.31
CA ASN A 261 9.26 24.46 -12.35
C ASN A 261 10.60 24.34 -11.58
N GLY A 262 11.05 23.11 -11.35
CA GLY A 262 12.33 22.83 -10.70
C GLY A 262 12.36 23.15 -9.21
N LYS A 263 11.21 23.34 -8.58
CA LYS A 263 11.14 23.51 -7.14
C LYS A 263 11.32 22.15 -6.46
N TYR A 264 12.22 22.09 -5.48
CA TYR A 264 12.46 20.90 -4.68
C TYR A 264 12.67 21.26 -3.21
N THR A 265 12.32 20.30 -2.35
CA THR A 265 12.44 20.45 -0.90
C THR A 265 12.98 19.14 -0.31
N LYS A 266 14.09 19.23 0.40
CA LYS A 266 14.62 18.12 1.20
C LYS A 266 14.06 18.22 2.61
N ILE A 267 13.45 17.15 3.11
CA ILE A 267 12.91 17.03 4.46
C ILE A 267 13.82 16.03 5.18
N PRO A 268 14.70 16.49 6.07
CA PRO A 268 15.62 15.58 6.78
C PRO A 268 14.82 14.69 7.76
N PHE A 269 15.35 13.52 8.03
CA PHE A 269 14.85 12.70 9.15
C PHE A 269 15.21 13.42 10.46
N PRO A 270 14.28 13.56 11.40
CA PRO A 270 14.60 14.14 12.71
C PRO A 270 15.56 13.18 13.45
N VAL A 271 16.72 13.70 13.84
CA VAL A 271 17.72 12.99 14.66
C VAL A 271 17.30 13.06 16.12
#